data_99d7e50f09955aac5f308c1799c864f7
#
_entry.id   99d7e50f09955aac5f308c1799c864f7
#
_cell.length_a   1.000
_cell.length_b   1.000
_cell.length_c   1.000
_cell.angle_alpha   90.00
_cell.angle_beta   90.00
_cell.angle_gamma   90.00
#
_symmetry.space_group_name_H-M   'P 1'
#
loop_
_entity.id
_entity.type
_entity.pdbx_description
1 polymer ?
#
loop_
_entity_poly.entity_id
_entity_poly.type
_entity_poly.pdbx_seq_one_letter_code
_entity_poly.pdbx_strand_id
1 'polypeptide(L)'
;MGAADVVPGVSGGTIAFISGIYEELLTSISAVNFTTLKLLKTNGIKAFWKVVNGNFLVALLLGIFTSILSLAKLISWLLEHKPILVWSFFFGLVLASILYIGKQITKWNSIAIIGLLVGAAIAYYITTLQPLISENSSPLFLFLAGAIAICAMILPGISGAFILVLLGAYKPVLDAIHNRDFKLIAILAFGAIVGLLSFSKLLKWLFNNYKNYTLVVLTGFILGSLNKIWPWKQTLTWRVNSHGIEVPFNQQSISPFSFEGDSQLALAILLSIIGFAAIILLEKIANSSSNK
;
A
#
# COMPACT_ATOMS: atom_id res chain seq x y z
N MET A 1 -3.08 -5.85 -7.16
CA MET A 1 -3.27 -4.73 -6.21
C MET A 1 -4.38 -5.06 -5.20
N GLY A 2 -5.64 -5.25 -5.59
CA GLY A 2 -6.77 -5.41 -4.66
C GLY A 2 -6.59 -6.51 -3.60
N ALA A 3 -6.03 -7.67 -3.96
CA ALA A 3 -5.75 -8.74 -2.99
C ALA A 3 -4.74 -8.30 -1.89
N ALA A 4 -3.75 -7.49 -2.28
CA ALA A 4 -2.76 -6.96 -1.34
C ALA A 4 -3.36 -5.88 -0.43
N ASP A 5 -4.26 -5.05 -0.95
CA ASP A 5 -4.89 -3.99 -0.17
C ASP A 5 -5.83 -4.51 0.93
N VAL A 6 -6.32 -5.76 0.81
CA VAL A 6 -7.10 -6.43 1.85
C VAL A 6 -6.23 -6.85 3.04
N VAL A 7 -4.92 -7.06 2.82
CA VAL A 7 -3.99 -7.50 3.88
C VAL A 7 -3.43 -6.27 4.59
N PRO A 8 -3.68 -6.10 5.91
CA PRO A 8 -3.15 -4.96 6.64
C PRO A 8 -1.62 -4.90 6.59
N GLY A 9 -1.05 -3.75 6.18
CA GLY A 9 0.41 -3.58 6.09
C GLY A 9 1.05 -4.02 4.78
N VAL A 10 0.30 -4.65 3.87
CA VAL A 10 0.71 -4.82 2.48
C VAL A 10 0.06 -3.71 1.64
N SER A 11 0.78 -3.17 0.68
CA SER A 11 0.30 -2.08 -0.17
C SER A 11 0.08 -2.55 -1.61
N GLY A 12 -1.07 -2.23 -2.18
CA GLY A 12 -1.32 -2.41 -3.61
C GLY A 12 -0.32 -1.64 -4.47
N GLY A 13 0.22 -0.52 -3.97
CA GLY A 13 1.33 0.21 -4.57
C GLY A 13 2.58 -0.66 -4.76
N THR A 14 2.91 -1.52 -3.80
CA THR A 14 4.00 -2.50 -3.95
C THR A 14 3.74 -3.45 -5.10
N ILE A 15 2.51 -3.96 -5.21
CA ILE A 15 2.13 -4.85 -6.33
C ILE A 15 2.17 -4.12 -7.66
N ALA A 16 1.68 -2.87 -7.74
CA ALA A 16 1.79 -2.07 -8.95
C ALA A 16 3.24 -1.88 -9.39
N PHE A 17 4.13 -1.66 -8.40
CA PHE A 17 5.55 -1.48 -8.64
C PHE A 17 6.18 -2.75 -9.25
N ILE A 18 5.94 -3.90 -8.63
CA ILE A 18 6.47 -5.21 -9.06
C ILE A 18 5.92 -5.61 -10.44
N SER A 19 4.64 -5.30 -10.69
CA SER A 19 4.00 -5.60 -11.97
C SER A 19 4.46 -4.68 -13.11
N GLY A 20 5.35 -3.70 -12.83
CA GLY A 20 5.83 -2.74 -13.81
C GLY A 20 4.82 -1.66 -14.24
N ILE A 21 3.63 -1.61 -13.62
CA ILE A 21 2.57 -0.66 -13.98
C ILE A 21 2.59 0.62 -13.14
N TYR A 22 3.52 0.77 -12.23
CA TYR A 22 3.53 1.89 -11.26
C TYR A 22 3.71 3.25 -11.93
N GLU A 23 4.67 3.39 -12.85
CA GLU A 23 4.90 4.65 -13.58
C GLU A 23 3.70 4.99 -14.49
N GLU A 24 3.06 3.98 -15.10
CA GLU A 24 1.85 4.16 -15.88
C GLU A 24 0.67 4.61 -15.01
N LEU A 25 0.52 4.01 -13.82
CA LEU A 25 -0.48 4.41 -12.83
C LEU A 25 -0.31 5.87 -12.42
N LEU A 26 0.92 6.28 -12.04
CA LEU A 26 1.22 7.65 -11.65
C LEU A 26 0.96 8.62 -12.81
N THR A 27 1.32 8.24 -14.03
CA THR A 27 1.11 9.05 -15.23
C THR A 27 -0.38 9.24 -15.49
N SER A 28 -1.17 8.17 -15.42
CA SER A 28 -2.61 8.19 -15.66
C SER A 28 -3.35 9.04 -14.63
N ILE A 29 -3.02 8.87 -13.32
CA ILE A 29 -3.63 9.66 -12.24
C ILE A 29 -3.22 11.14 -12.36
N SER A 30 -1.94 11.44 -12.55
CA SER A 30 -1.43 12.81 -12.64
C SER A 30 -1.92 13.55 -13.90
N ALA A 31 -2.38 12.83 -14.92
CA ALA A 31 -2.99 13.38 -16.10
C ALA A 31 -4.37 14.00 -15.82
N VAL A 32 -5.03 13.62 -14.71
CA VAL A 32 -6.28 14.24 -14.27
C VAL A 32 -5.95 15.62 -13.67
N ASN A 33 -6.15 16.69 -14.45
CA ASN A 33 -5.88 18.06 -14.03
C ASN A 33 -6.85 19.04 -14.73
N PHE A 34 -6.83 20.30 -14.31
CA PHE A 34 -7.74 21.31 -14.86
C PHE A 34 -7.65 21.48 -16.38
N THR A 35 -6.44 21.37 -16.95
CA THR A 35 -6.24 21.46 -18.41
C THR A 35 -6.90 20.28 -19.11
N THR A 36 -6.72 19.09 -18.58
CA THR A 36 -7.30 17.86 -19.13
C THR A 36 -8.82 17.84 -18.97
N LEU A 37 -9.33 18.36 -17.85
CA LEU A 37 -10.78 18.52 -17.64
C LEU A 37 -11.41 19.52 -18.64
N LYS A 38 -10.67 20.56 -19.06
CA LYS A 38 -11.12 21.47 -20.14
C LYS A 38 -11.30 20.74 -21.46
N LEU A 39 -10.49 19.71 -21.74
CA LEU A 39 -10.63 18.90 -22.97
C LEU A 39 -11.99 18.22 -23.08
N LEU A 40 -12.65 17.92 -21.97
CA LEU A 40 -14.03 17.40 -21.99
C LEU A 40 -14.98 18.36 -22.72
N LYS A 41 -14.80 19.66 -22.52
CA LYS A 41 -15.65 20.70 -23.14
C LYS A 41 -15.22 21.01 -24.58
N THR A 42 -13.92 20.95 -24.89
CA THR A 42 -13.39 21.38 -26.20
C THR A 42 -13.30 20.23 -27.21
N ASN A 43 -12.81 19.05 -26.77
CA ASN A 43 -12.48 17.91 -27.64
C ASN A 43 -13.29 16.65 -27.36
N GLY A 44 -14.20 16.74 -26.38
CA GLY A 44 -15.10 15.66 -25.99
C GLY A 44 -14.45 14.54 -25.15
N ILE A 45 -15.29 13.59 -24.73
CA ILE A 45 -14.92 12.52 -23.79
C ILE A 45 -13.83 11.59 -24.34
N LYS A 46 -13.77 11.34 -25.65
CA LYS A 46 -12.77 10.45 -26.26
C LYS A 46 -11.34 11.00 -26.12
N ALA A 47 -11.17 12.32 -26.28
CA ALA A 47 -9.87 12.96 -26.12
C ALA A 47 -9.42 12.92 -24.65
N PHE A 48 -10.31 13.25 -23.72
CA PHE A 48 -10.03 13.12 -22.29
C PHE A 48 -9.62 11.69 -21.92
N TRP A 49 -10.43 10.70 -22.36
CA TRP A 49 -10.20 9.28 -22.05
C TRP A 49 -8.84 8.78 -22.51
N LYS A 50 -8.41 9.22 -23.69
CA LYS A 50 -7.07 8.88 -24.22
C LYS A 50 -5.95 9.50 -23.40
N VAL A 51 -6.10 10.75 -22.95
CA VAL A 51 -5.07 11.47 -22.18
C VAL A 51 -4.88 10.88 -20.79
N VAL A 52 -5.98 10.49 -20.11
CA VAL A 52 -5.92 9.90 -18.77
C VAL A 52 -5.66 8.38 -18.81
N ASN A 53 -5.46 7.78 -19.98
CA ASN A 53 -5.33 6.33 -20.15
C ASN A 53 -6.51 5.58 -19.52
N GLY A 54 -7.72 5.99 -19.89
CA GLY A 54 -8.96 5.53 -19.26
C GLY A 54 -9.14 4.00 -19.29
N ASN A 55 -8.73 3.33 -20.37
CA ASN A 55 -8.81 1.89 -20.48
C ASN A 55 -7.97 1.19 -19.40
N PHE A 56 -6.74 1.67 -19.17
CA PHE A 56 -5.86 1.16 -18.12
C PHE A 56 -6.49 1.37 -16.72
N LEU A 57 -6.94 2.60 -16.43
CA LEU A 57 -7.54 2.91 -15.13
C LEU A 57 -8.79 2.07 -14.86
N VAL A 58 -9.68 1.91 -15.86
CA VAL A 58 -10.89 1.10 -15.68
C VAL A 58 -10.55 -0.37 -15.50
N ALA A 59 -9.65 -0.93 -16.31
CA ALA A 59 -9.23 -2.31 -16.17
C ALA A 59 -8.61 -2.56 -14.78
N LEU A 60 -7.76 -1.62 -14.31
CA LEU A 60 -7.13 -1.69 -12.99
C LEU A 60 -8.18 -1.62 -11.87
N LEU A 61 -9.09 -0.65 -11.91
CA LEU A 61 -10.14 -0.49 -10.90
C LEU A 61 -11.10 -1.68 -10.87
N LEU A 62 -11.51 -2.20 -12.02
CA LEU A 62 -12.31 -3.42 -12.11
C LEU A 62 -11.57 -4.62 -11.51
N GLY A 63 -10.28 -4.77 -11.82
CA GLY A 63 -9.45 -5.82 -11.24
C GLY A 63 -9.31 -5.71 -9.72
N ILE A 64 -9.10 -4.49 -9.19
CA ILE A 64 -9.05 -4.23 -7.75
C ILE A 64 -10.40 -4.58 -7.11
N PHE A 65 -11.50 -4.10 -7.66
CA PHE A 65 -12.84 -4.32 -7.13
C PHE A 65 -13.22 -5.81 -7.13
N THR A 66 -13.00 -6.51 -8.25
CA THR A 66 -13.23 -7.95 -8.35
C THR A 66 -12.40 -8.73 -7.35
N SER A 67 -11.11 -8.35 -7.20
CA SER A 67 -10.21 -9.00 -6.26
C SER A 67 -10.66 -8.79 -4.80
N ILE A 68 -11.08 -7.59 -4.43
CA ILE A 68 -11.61 -7.31 -3.09
C ILE A 68 -12.87 -8.14 -2.84
N LEU A 69 -13.83 -8.13 -3.75
CA LEU A 69 -15.09 -8.86 -3.58
C LEU A 69 -14.89 -10.38 -3.48
N SER A 70 -13.96 -10.94 -4.26
CA SER A 70 -13.73 -12.38 -4.30
C SER A 70 -12.81 -12.89 -3.17
N LEU A 71 -11.80 -12.11 -2.81
CA LEU A 71 -10.73 -12.58 -1.91
C LEU A 71 -10.84 -12.05 -0.49
N ALA A 72 -11.60 -10.96 -0.22
CA ALA A 72 -11.63 -10.35 1.10
C ALA A 72 -12.06 -11.31 2.20
N LYS A 73 -13.14 -12.09 1.97
CA LYS A 73 -13.61 -13.07 2.95
C LYS A 73 -12.58 -14.18 3.22
N LEU A 74 -11.96 -14.69 2.15
CA LEU A 74 -10.93 -15.74 2.26
C LEU A 74 -9.71 -15.21 3.03
N ILE A 75 -9.22 -14.02 2.68
CA ILE A 75 -8.05 -13.41 3.33
C ILE A 75 -8.36 -13.09 4.79
N SER A 76 -9.53 -12.54 5.10
CA SER A 76 -9.95 -12.27 6.49
C SER A 76 -9.99 -13.56 7.30
N TRP A 77 -10.61 -14.61 6.77
CA TRP A 77 -10.65 -15.91 7.44
C TRP A 77 -9.25 -16.48 7.67
N LEU A 78 -8.36 -16.39 6.66
CA LEU A 78 -6.97 -16.85 6.79
C LEU A 78 -6.20 -16.03 7.82
N LEU A 79 -6.40 -14.71 7.90
CA LEU A 79 -5.76 -13.85 8.90
C LEU A 79 -6.23 -14.14 10.32
N GLU A 80 -7.48 -14.59 10.50
CA GLU A 80 -8.02 -15.00 11.80
C GLU A 80 -7.51 -16.38 12.24
N HIS A 81 -7.44 -17.35 11.31
CA HIS A 81 -7.15 -18.73 11.64
C HIS A 81 -5.70 -19.17 11.37
N LYS A 82 -5.01 -18.53 10.44
CA LYS A 82 -3.66 -18.87 9.99
C LYS A 82 -2.77 -17.62 9.76
N PRO A 83 -2.73 -16.68 10.71
CA PRO A 83 -2.05 -15.38 10.51
C PRO A 83 -0.56 -15.54 10.15
N ILE A 84 0.18 -16.40 10.84
CA ILE A 84 1.61 -16.62 10.60
C ILE A 84 1.85 -17.01 9.14
N LEU A 85 1.04 -17.93 8.60
CA LEU A 85 1.21 -18.43 7.25
C LEU A 85 0.93 -17.36 6.18
N VAL A 86 -0.13 -16.56 6.39
CA VAL A 86 -0.44 -15.42 5.49
C VAL A 86 0.68 -14.40 5.51
N TRP A 87 1.11 -13.97 6.69
CA TRP A 87 2.20 -13.01 6.82
C TRP A 87 3.50 -13.53 6.22
N SER A 88 3.81 -14.83 6.39
CA SER A 88 5.00 -15.44 5.80
C SER A 88 5.00 -15.39 4.27
N PHE A 89 3.87 -15.71 3.65
CA PHE A 89 3.72 -15.60 2.19
C PHE A 89 3.98 -14.17 1.70
N PHE A 90 3.33 -13.17 2.34
CA PHE A 90 3.53 -11.77 1.97
C PHE A 90 4.92 -11.25 2.30
N PHE A 91 5.53 -11.73 3.38
CA PHE A 91 6.92 -11.40 3.71
C PHE A 91 7.87 -11.83 2.62
N GLY A 92 7.76 -13.07 2.15
CA GLY A 92 8.57 -13.56 1.03
C GLY A 92 8.32 -12.80 -0.27
N LEU A 93 7.07 -12.49 -0.57
CA LEU A 93 6.67 -11.71 -1.73
C LEU A 93 7.32 -10.30 -1.71
N VAL A 94 7.22 -9.60 -0.58
CA VAL A 94 7.78 -8.25 -0.42
C VAL A 94 9.30 -8.28 -0.41
N LEU A 95 9.93 -9.31 0.17
CA LEU A 95 11.38 -9.49 0.14
C LEU A 95 11.90 -9.65 -1.30
N ALA A 96 11.22 -10.47 -2.12
CA ALA A 96 11.57 -10.61 -3.55
C ALA A 96 11.40 -9.28 -4.30
N SER A 97 10.40 -8.48 -3.91
CA SER A 97 10.15 -7.16 -4.50
C SER A 97 11.30 -6.18 -4.29
N ILE A 98 11.91 -6.20 -3.11
CA ILE A 98 13.10 -5.38 -2.81
C ILE A 98 14.25 -5.72 -3.77
N LEU A 99 14.49 -7.01 -4.00
CA LEU A 99 15.53 -7.46 -4.92
C LEU A 99 15.20 -7.09 -6.38
N TYR A 100 13.94 -7.27 -6.78
CA TYR A 100 13.49 -6.92 -8.13
C TYR A 100 13.67 -5.43 -8.44
N ILE A 101 13.23 -4.57 -7.52
CA ILE A 101 13.35 -3.11 -7.67
C ILE A 101 14.82 -2.71 -7.56
N GLY A 102 15.56 -3.31 -6.63
CA GLY A 102 16.99 -3.08 -6.45
C GLY A 102 17.82 -3.32 -7.72
N LYS A 103 17.44 -4.30 -8.56
CA LYS A 103 18.05 -4.53 -9.88
C LYS A 103 17.83 -3.38 -10.88
N GLN A 104 16.77 -2.60 -10.72
CA GLN A 104 16.49 -1.46 -11.60
C GLN A 104 17.29 -0.21 -11.23
N ILE A 105 17.92 -0.20 -10.06
CA ILE A 105 18.80 0.88 -9.61
C ILE A 105 20.12 0.78 -10.35
N THR A 106 20.36 1.74 -11.24
CA THR A 106 21.53 1.72 -12.15
C THR A 106 22.80 2.30 -11.53
N LYS A 107 22.65 3.22 -10.56
CA LYS A 107 23.77 3.93 -9.94
C LYS A 107 23.73 3.77 -8.42
N TRP A 108 24.67 2.95 -7.91
CA TRP A 108 24.91 2.77 -6.49
C TRP A 108 26.09 3.63 -6.05
N ASN A 109 25.81 4.81 -5.52
CA ASN A 109 26.78 5.69 -4.91
C ASN A 109 26.42 5.95 -3.44
N SER A 110 27.27 6.67 -2.72
CA SER A 110 27.03 6.98 -1.29
C SER A 110 25.69 7.67 -1.05
N ILE A 111 25.24 8.55 -1.95
CA ILE A 111 23.95 9.23 -1.86
C ILE A 111 22.79 8.21 -2.01
N ALA A 112 22.92 7.25 -2.92
CA ALA A 112 21.93 6.18 -3.08
C ALA A 112 21.85 5.31 -1.81
N ILE A 113 22.98 4.90 -1.25
CA ILE A 113 23.00 4.11 -0.01
C ILE A 113 22.36 4.88 1.14
N ILE A 114 22.71 6.17 1.33
CA ILE A 114 22.09 7.03 2.34
C ILE A 114 20.58 7.14 2.09
N GLY A 115 20.15 7.35 0.85
CA GLY A 115 18.73 7.42 0.48
C GLY A 115 17.95 6.14 0.81
N LEU A 116 18.56 4.96 0.56
CA LEU A 116 18.00 3.67 0.94
C LEU A 116 17.82 3.56 2.45
N LEU A 117 18.87 3.87 3.20
CA LEU A 117 18.88 3.78 4.67
C LEU A 117 17.88 4.78 5.30
N VAL A 118 17.82 6.00 4.79
CA VAL A 118 16.85 7.02 5.24
C VAL A 118 15.44 6.57 4.95
N GLY A 119 15.16 6.09 3.73
CA GLY A 119 13.85 5.55 3.38
C GLY A 119 13.45 4.37 4.27
N ALA A 120 14.37 3.43 4.51
CA ALA A 120 14.14 2.30 5.39
C ALA A 120 13.90 2.72 6.85
N ALA A 121 14.69 3.66 7.36
CA ALA A 121 14.54 4.16 8.72
C ALA A 121 13.19 4.89 8.92
N ILE A 122 12.78 5.73 7.96
CA ILE A 122 11.48 6.41 8.02
C ILE A 122 10.33 5.40 8.01
N ALA A 123 10.33 4.45 7.07
CA ALA A 123 9.28 3.44 6.99
C ALA A 123 9.26 2.56 8.24
N TYR A 124 10.40 2.10 8.72
CA TYR A 124 10.51 1.34 9.96
C TYR A 124 9.93 2.12 11.15
N TYR A 125 10.35 3.38 11.32
CA TYR A 125 9.85 4.26 12.37
C TYR A 125 8.32 4.39 12.32
N ILE A 126 7.75 4.63 11.13
CA ILE A 126 6.29 4.69 10.94
C ILE A 126 5.63 3.39 11.41
N THR A 127 6.23 2.22 11.13
CA THR A 127 5.64 0.93 11.55
C THR A 127 5.70 0.68 13.05
N THR A 128 6.55 1.37 13.78
CA THR A 128 6.70 1.27 15.24
C THR A 128 5.88 2.30 16.01
N LEU A 129 5.32 3.30 15.32
CA LEU A 129 4.48 4.30 15.96
C LEU A 129 3.22 3.69 16.55
N GLN A 130 2.88 4.13 17.75
CA GLN A 130 1.62 3.74 18.39
C GLN A 130 0.46 4.54 17.76
N PRO A 131 -0.66 3.87 17.51
CA PRO A 131 -1.86 4.56 17.01
C PRO A 131 -2.33 5.63 17.99
N LEU A 132 -2.68 6.80 17.45
CA LEU A 132 -3.29 7.85 18.24
C LEU A 132 -4.72 7.46 18.59
N ILE A 133 -5.10 7.63 19.86
CA ILE A 133 -6.49 7.57 20.28
C ILE A 133 -7.06 8.96 20.07
N SER A 134 -7.81 9.16 19.00
CA SER A 134 -8.43 10.42 18.68
C SER A 134 -9.92 10.21 18.43
N GLU A 135 -10.74 11.00 19.07
CA GLU A 135 -12.19 11.10 18.78
C GLU A 135 -12.48 12.32 17.88
N ASN A 136 -11.41 12.93 17.35
CA ASN A 136 -11.55 14.11 16.51
C ASN A 136 -12.17 13.74 15.16
N SER A 137 -13.39 14.18 14.94
CA SER A 137 -14.12 14.06 13.69
C SER A 137 -14.27 15.40 12.95
N SER A 138 -13.42 16.39 13.27
CA SER A 138 -13.51 17.68 12.61
C SER A 138 -13.30 17.54 11.09
N PRO A 139 -14.02 18.32 10.28
CA PRO A 139 -13.92 18.25 8.81
C PRO A 139 -12.49 18.43 8.29
N LEU A 140 -11.73 19.36 8.86
CA LEU A 140 -10.35 19.61 8.47
C LEU A 140 -9.44 18.41 8.79
N PHE A 141 -9.62 17.80 9.96
CA PHE A 141 -8.87 16.62 10.36
C PHE A 141 -9.12 15.45 9.41
N LEU A 142 -10.40 15.16 9.09
CA LEU A 142 -10.75 14.08 8.17
C LEU A 142 -10.27 14.35 6.74
N PHE A 143 -10.33 15.60 6.27
CA PHE A 143 -9.74 15.98 4.99
C PHE A 143 -8.26 15.67 4.93
N LEU A 144 -7.47 16.11 5.94
CA LEU A 144 -6.04 15.87 6.01
C LEU A 144 -5.70 14.38 6.17
N ALA A 145 -6.46 13.67 7.00
CA ALA A 145 -6.31 12.24 7.19
C ALA A 145 -6.53 11.46 5.87
N GLY A 146 -7.56 11.82 5.11
CA GLY A 146 -7.81 11.26 3.77
C GLY A 146 -6.67 11.54 2.80
N ALA A 147 -6.17 12.78 2.79
CA ALA A 147 -5.06 13.18 1.92
C ALA A 147 -3.76 12.43 2.26
N ILE A 148 -3.40 12.32 3.53
CA ILE A 148 -2.18 11.63 3.97
C ILE A 148 -2.31 10.12 3.75
N ALA A 149 -3.47 9.54 4.07
CA ALA A 149 -3.71 8.10 3.90
C ALA A 149 -3.57 7.65 2.45
N ILE A 150 -4.12 8.41 1.49
CA ILE A 150 -4.00 8.06 0.07
C ILE A 150 -2.57 8.26 -0.46
N CYS A 151 -1.84 9.28 0.02
CA CYS A 151 -0.42 9.46 -0.30
C CYS A 151 0.39 8.24 0.15
N ALA A 152 0.13 7.76 1.36
CA ALA A 152 0.78 6.56 1.89
C ALA A 152 0.39 5.29 1.10
N MET A 153 -0.86 5.16 0.67
CA MET A 153 -1.34 4.03 -0.12
C MET A 153 -0.65 3.91 -1.49
N ILE A 154 -0.28 5.05 -2.10
CA ILE A 154 0.49 5.04 -3.34
C ILE A 154 1.93 4.60 -3.07
N LEU A 155 2.52 4.98 -1.94
CA LEU A 155 3.89 4.58 -1.60
C LEU A 155 3.96 3.06 -1.41
N PRO A 156 4.94 2.40 -2.05
CA PRO A 156 5.16 0.98 -1.80
C PRO A 156 5.54 0.75 -0.34
N GLY A 157 4.97 -0.28 0.27
CA GLY A 157 5.30 -0.71 1.64
C GLY A 157 4.47 -0.07 2.75
N ILE A 158 3.65 0.94 2.47
CA ILE A 158 2.79 1.58 3.48
C ILE A 158 1.32 1.43 3.08
N SER A 159 0.48 1.06 4.04
CA SER A 159 -0.97 0.93 3.84
C SER A 159 -1.69 2.21 4.27
N GLY A 160 -2.58 2.74 3.42
CA GLY A 160 -3.40 3.90 3.75
C GLY A 160 -4.32 3.66 4.95
N ALA A 161 -4.90 2.47 5.08
CA ALA A 161 -5.71 2.09 6.24
C ALA A 161 -4.88 2.13 7.55
N PHE A 162 -3.63 1.67 7.49
CA PHE A 162 -2.72 1.76 8.63
C PHE A 162 -2.43 3.23 9.02
N ILE A 163 -2.26 4.12 8.06
CA ILE A 163 -2.09 5.55 8.33
C ILE A 163 -3.35 6.16 8.98
N LEU A 164 -4.55 5.78 8.53
CA LEU A 164 -5.79 6.22 9.20
C LEU A 164 -5.83 5.76 10.66
N VAL A 165 -5.38 4.52 10.93
CA VAL A 165 -5.27 3.99 12.30
C VAL A 165 -4.25 4.78 13.11
N LEU A 166 -3.06 5.04 12.55
CA LEU A 166 -2.01 5.83 13.20
C LEU A 166 -2.48 7.25 13.57
N LEU A 167 -3.20 7.90 12.66
CA LEU A 167 -3.74 9.25 12.90
C LEU A 167 -4.95 9.25 13.86
N GLY A 168 -5.47 8.09 14.27
CA GLY A 168 -6.71 7.99 15.04
C GLY A 168 -7.97 8.32 14.25
N ALA A 169 -7.86 8.45 12.91
CA ALA A 169 -8.97 8.76 12.02
C ALA A 169 -9.82 7.53 11.65
N TYR A 170 -9.31 6.32 11.89
CA TYR A 170 -9.97 5.09 11.42
C TYR A 170 -11.36 4.88 12.06
N LYS A 171 -11.48 5.07 13.38
CA LYS A 171 -12.78 4.97 14.07
C LYS A 171 -13.78 6.04 13.60
N PRO A 172 -13.45 7.35 13.61
CA PRO A 172 -14.32 8.38 13.05
C PRO A 172 -14.80 8.09 11.62
N VAL A 173 -13.93 7.53 10.77
CA VAL A 173 -14.29 7.15 9.39
C VAL A 173 -15.30 6.00 9.39
N LEU A 174 -15.07 4.95 10.20
CA LEU A 174 -16.01 3.84 10.31
C LEU A 174 -17.37 4.29 10.86
N ASP A 175 -17.37 5.14 11.88
CA ASP A 175 -18.59 5.69 12.48
C ASP A 175 -19.37 6.53 11.44
N ALA A 176 -18.67 7.32 10.63
CA ALA A 176 -19.31 8.09 9.54
C ALA A 176 -19.94 7.17 8.49
N ILE A 177 -19.27 6.06 8.13
CA ILE A 177 -19.81 5.06 7.19
C ILE A 177 -21.03 4.37 7.79
N HIS A 178 -20.94 3.93 9.04
CA HIS A 178 -22.02 3.22 9.73
C HIS A 178 -23.26 4.09 9.90
N ASN A 179 -23.06 5.33 10.31
CA ASN A 179 -24.13 6.33 10.52
C ASN A 179 -24.60 6.97 9.20
N ARG A 180 -24.00 6.59 8.06
CA ARG A 180 -24.28 7.18 6.74
C ARG A 180 -24.10 8.70 6.71
N ASP A 181 -23.09 9.20 7.42
CA ASP A 181 -22.74 10.61 7.38
C ASP A 181 -22.02 10.94 6.07
N PHE A 182 -22.83 11.16 5.02
CA PHE A 182 -22.32 11.45 3.68
C PHE A 182 -21.47 12.72 3.63
N LYS A 183 -21.66 13.66 4.56
CA LYS A 183 -20.87 14.90 4.63
C LYS A 183 -19.43 14.59 5.04
N LEU A 184 -19.22 13.84 6.12
CA LEU A 184 -17.89 13.46 6.58
C LEU A 184 -17.20 12.52 5.59
N ILE A 185 -17.94 11.57 5.01
CA ILE A 185 -17.43 10.67 3.95
C ILE A 185 -16.97 11.49 2.74
N ALA A 186 -17.76 12.48 2.28
CA ALA A 186 -17.39 13.33 1.15
C ALA A 186 -16.15 14.18 1.43
N ILE A 187 -16.02 14.70 2.66
CA ILE A 187 -14.83 15.47 3.08
C ILE A 187 -13.56 14.60 3.06
N LEU A 188 -13.64 13.40 3.64
CA LEU A 188 -12.54 12.43 3.59
C LEU A 188 -12.16 12.07 2.14
N ALA A 189 -13.17 11.75 1.32
CA ALA A 189 -12.97 11.42 -0.10
C ALA A 189 -12.36 12.59 -0.88
N PHE A 190 -12.80 13.81 -0.62
CA PHE A 190 -12.23 15.00 -1.25
C PHE A 190 -10.76 15.20 -0.84
N GLY A 191 -10.43 15.02 0.45
CA GLY A 191 -9.05 14.98 0.93
C GLY A 191 -8.22 13.93 0.19
N ALA A 192 -8.75 12.71 0.07
CA ALA A 192 -8.09 11.64 -0.66
C ALA A 192 -7.88 11.99 -2.14
N ILE A 193 -8.85 12.58 -2.83
CA ILE A 193 -8.70 13.02 -4.23
C ILE A 193 -7.59 14.07 -4.36
N VAL A 194 -7.58 15.08 -3.50
CA VAL A 194 -6.56 16.15 -3.50
C VAL A 194 -5.18 15.56 -3.22
N GLY A 195 -5.06 14.70 -2.22
CA GLY A 195 -3.81 13.99 -1.90
C GLY A 195 -3.32 13.14 -3.07
N LEU A 196 -4.22 12.33 -3.65
CA LEU A 196 -3.93 11.46 -4.79
C LEU A 196 -3.37 12.24 -5.98
N LEU A 197 -4.08 13.30 -6.40
CA LEU A 197 -3.69 14.10 -7.55
C LEU A 197 -2.41 14.91 -7.32
N SER A 198 -2.22 15.44 -6.12
CA SER A 198 -1.02 16.22 -5.77
C SER A 198 0.20 15.32 -5.67
N PHE A 199 0.07 14.22 -4.95
CA PHE A 199 1.19 13.33 -4.68
C PHE A 199 1.61 12.51 -5.90
N SER A 200 0.66 12.09 -6.74
CA SER A 200 0.99 11.43 -8.01
C SER A 200 1.79 12.33 -8.96
N LYS A 201 1.49 13.65 -8.99
CA LYS A 201 2.28 14.63 -9.75
C LYS A 201 3.69 14.76 -9.20
N LEU A 202 3.83 14.83 -7.87
CA LEU A 202 5.13 14.89 -7.22
C LEU A 202 5.96 13.64 -7.55
N LEU A 203 5.39 12.44 -7.38
CA LEU A 203 6.09 11.20 -7.68
C LEU A 203 6.45 11.09 -9.17
N LYS A 204 5.55 11.45 -10.07
CA LYS A 204 5.84 11.49 -11.50
C LYS A 204 7.00 12.44 -11.81
N TRP A 205 7.03 13.63 -11.22
CA TRP A 205 8.14 14.57 -11.38
C TRP A 205 9.45 13.99 -10.85
N LEU A 206 9.42 13.32 -9.70
CA LEU A 206 10.59 12.63 -9.14
C LEU A 206 11.09 11.52 -10.08
N PHE A 207 10.21 10.70 -10.63
CA PHE A 207 10.58 9.66 -11.59
C PHE A 207 11.18 10.24 -12.87
N ASN A 208 10.64 11.34 -13.37
CA ASN A 208 11.14 11.97 -14.58
C ASN A 208 12.53 12.62 -14.41
N ASN A 209 12.80 13.21 -13.24
CA ASN A 209 14.01 13.98 -13.01
C ASN A 209 15.07 13.25 -12.17
N TYR A 210 14.64 12.36 -11.27
CA TYR A 210 15.50 11.69 -10.29
C TYR A 210 15.19 10.20 -10.17
N LYS A 211 14.90 9.51 -11.30
CA LYS A 211 14.44 8.11 -11.32
C LYS A 211 15.23 7.19 -10.41
N ASN A 212 16.57 7.21 -10.53
CA ASN A 212 17.43 6.33 -9.75
C ASN A 212 17.30 6.53 -8.23
N TYR A 213 17.30 7.79 -7.78
CA TYR A 213 17.16 8.09 -6.35
C TYR A 213 15.74 7.85 -5.83
N THR A 214 14.73 8.07 -6.66
CA THR A 214 13.34 7.72 -6.34
C THR A 214 13.20 6.22 -6.12
N LEU A 215 13.74 5.39 -7.02
CA LEU A 215 13.77 3.94 -6.88
C LEU A 215 14.48 3.52 -5.58
N VAL A 216 15.61 4.13 -5.28
CA VAL A 216 16.39 3.85 -4.06
C VAL A 216 15.57 4.13 -2.80
N VAL A 217 14.95 5.31 -2.71
CA VAL A 217 14.16 5.69 -1.52
C VAL A 217 12.93 4.79 -1.38
N LEU A 218 12.22 4.50 -2.48
CA LEU A 218 11.05 3.62 -2.46
C LEU A 218 11.44 2.17 -2.09
N THR A 219 12.60 1.68 -2.56
CA THR A 219 13.15 0.39 -2.13
C THR A 219 13.44 0.39 -0.64
N GLY A 220 13.98 1.49 -0.11
CA GLY A 220 14.17 1.69 1.33
C GLY A 220 12.84 1.64 2.08
N PHE A 221 11.80 2.30 1.58
CA PHE A 221 10.46 2.24 2.19
C PHE A 221 9.92 0.81 2.28
N ILE A 222 10.07 0.02 1.21
CA ILE A 222 9.65 -1.39 1.22
C ILE A 222 10.47 -2.19 2.24
N LEU A 223 11.79 -1.96 2.30
CA LEU A 223 12.68 -2.62 3.26
C LEU A 223 12.28 -2.32 4.71
N GLY A 224 12.05 -1.06 5.04
CA GLY A 224 11.64 -0.65 6.38
C GLY A 224 10.25 -1.16 6.78
N SER A 225 9.36 -1.34 5.79
CA SER A 225 8.00 -1.85 6.02
C SER A 225 7.94 -3.36 6.33
N LEU A 226 9.01 -4.11 6.08
CA LEU A 226 9.08 -5.55 6.40
C LEU A 226 8.74 -5.85 7.87
N ASN A 227 9.08 -4.94 8.78
CA ASN A 227 8.70 -5.06 10.19
C ASN A 227 7.18 -5.19 10.36
N LYS A 228 6.38 -4.46 9.56
CA LYS A 228 4.91 -4.50 9.65
C LYS A 228 4.30 -5.83 9.21
N ILE A 229 4.96 -6.53 8.31
CA ILE A 229 4.50 -7.82 7.77
C ILE A 229 5.26 -9.02 8.35
N TRP A 230 6.08 -8.79 9.40
CA TRP A 230 6.77 -9.86 10.11
C TRP A 230 5.78 -10.88 10.64
N PRO A 231 5.97 -12.19 10.42
CA PRO A 231 4.96 -13.22 10.74
C PRO A 231 4.68 -13.39 12.23
N TRP A 232 5.69 -13.26 13.07
CA TRP A 232 5.58 -13.51 14.52
C TRP A 232 5.45 -12.20 15.27
N LYS A 233 4.27 -12.00 15.87
CA LYS A 233 3.92 -10.78 16.59
C LYS A 233 3.32 -11.11 17.93
N GLN A 234 3.69 -10.37 18.95
CA GLN A 234 3.03 -10.35 20.25
C GLN A 234 2.06 -9.18 20.30
N THR A 235 0.82 -9.44 20.67
CA THR A 235 -0.19 -8.39 20.83
C THR A 235 -0.03 -7.76 22.21
N LEU A 236 0.27 -6.45 22.23
CA LEU A 236 0.44 -5.67 23.44
C LEU A 236 -0.88 -5.09 23.95
N THR A 237 -1.75 -4.67 23.04
CA THR A 237 -3.07 -4.12 23.38
C THR A 237 -4.12 -4.58 22.39
N TRP A 238 -5.36 -4.70 22.89
CA TRP A 238 -6.53 -5.11 22.12
C TRP A 238 -7.50 -3.95 21.97
N ARG A 239 -8.31 -3.97 20.93
CA ARG A 239 -9.45 -3.07 20.77
C ARG A 239 -10.67 -3.85 20.34
N VAL A 240 -11.83 -3.35 20.69
CA VAL A 240 -13.10 -3.89 20.20
C VAL A 240 -13.39 -3.26 18.83
N ASN A 241 -13.69 -4.10 17.83
CA ASN A 241 -14.09 -3.64 16.50
C ASN A 241 -15.60 -3.26 16.49
N SER A 242 -16.11 -2.79 15.33
CA SER A 242 -17.52 -2.43 15.14
C SER A 242 -18.51 -3.59 15.33
N HIS A 243 -18.03 -4.84 15.35
CA HIS A 243 -18.84 -6.04 15.58
C HIS A 243 -18.74 -6.56 17.01
N GLY A 244 -18.14 -5.79 17.94
CA GLY A 244 -17.97 -6.20 19.33
C GLY A 244 -16.88 -7.25 19.56
N ILE A 245 -16.04 -7.55 18.56
CA ILE A 245 -14.98 -8.55 18.64
C ILE A 245 -13.66 -7.88 19.02
N GLU A 246 -12.93 -8.46 19.97
CA GLU A 246 -11.58 -8.03 20.30
C GLU A 246 -10.61 -8.35 19.15
N VAL A 247 -9.94 -7.33 18.65
CA VAL A 247 -8.93 -7.46 17.61
C VAL A 247 -7.60 -6.83 18.08
N PRO A 248 -6.46 -7.36 17.65
CA PRO A 248 -5.16 -6.78 17.97
C PRO A 248 -5.06 -5.31 17.55
N PHE A 249 -4.64 -4.43 18.45
CA PHE A 249 -4.48 -3.01 18.17
C PHE A 249 -3.02 -2.63 18.07
N ASN A 250 -2.22 -2.92 19.10
CA ASN A 250 -0.78 -2.72 19.07
C ASN A 250 -0.08 -4.07 19.14
N GLN A 251 0.87 -4.28 18.22
CA GLN A 251 1.61 -5.52 18.11
C GLN A 251 3.10 -5.22 17.96
N GLN A 252 3.92 -6.04 18.59
CA GLN A 252 5.38 -6.00 18.49
C GLN A 252 5.88 -7.25 17.76
N SER A 253 6.84 -7.05 16.85
CA SER A 253 7.55 -8.16 16.19
C SER A 253 8.46 -8.85 17.18
N ILE A 254 8.38 -10.18 17.26
CA ILE A 254 9.19 -11.03 18.14
C ILE A 254 9.90 -12.11 17.34
N SER A 255 10.88 -12.77 17.97
CA SER A 255 11.55 -13.92 17.36
C SER A 255 10.58 -15.10 17.24
N PRO A 256 10.66 -15.93 16.17
CA PRO A 256 9.89 -17.17 16.07
C PRO A 256 10.18 -18.15 17.20
N PHE A 257 11.36 -18.06 17.82
CA PHE A 257 11.76 -18.91 18.97
C PHE A 257 11.20 -18.41 20.31
N SER A 258 10.74 -17.15 20.37
CA SER A 258 10.13 -16.54 21.55
C SER A 258 8.61 -16.43 21.41
N PHE A 259 8.05 -17.01 20.33
CA PHE A 259 6.62 -16.97 20.08
C PHE A 259 5.89 -17.95 20.99
N GLU A 260 4.88 -17.47 21.69
CA GLU A 260 4.03 -18.30 22.56
C GLU A 260 3.10 -19.16 21.69
N GLY A 261 3.26 -20.48 21.76
CA GLY A 261 2.51 -21.45 20.96
C GLY A 261 3.32 -22.03 19.79
N ASP A 262 2.62 -22.64 18.83
CA ASP A 262 3.25 -23.23 17.65
C ASP A 262 3.69 -22.13 16.66
N SER A 263 4.99 -21.94 16.53
CA SER A 263 5.57 -20.94 15.61
C SER A 263 5.42 -21.33 14.14
N GLN A 264 5.05 -22.59 13.82
CA GLN A 264 4.88 -23.11 12.46
C GLN A 264 6.08 -22.78 11.54
N LEU A 265 7.30 -22.74 12.09
CA LEU A 265 8.49 -22.19 11.43
C LEU A 265 8.75 -22.83 10.06
N ALA A 266 8.64 -24.15 9.94
CA ALA A 266 8.88 -24.86 8.69
C ALA A 266 7.87 -24.45 7.60
N LEU A 267 6.58 -24.36 7.94
CA LEU A 267 5.53 -23.92 7.02
C LEU A 267 5.66 -22.44 6.68
N ALA A 268 6.05 -21.62 7.64
CA ALA A 268 6.30 -20.19 7.44
C ALA A 268 7.44 -19.95 6.46
N ILE A 269 8.55 -20.68 6.59
CA ILE A 269 9.67 -20.63 5.64
C ILE A 269 9.22 -21.09 4.26
N LEU A 270 8.50 -22.21 4.16
CA LEU A 270 8.00 -22.73 2.89
C LEU A 270 7.11 -21.70 2.17
N LEU A 271 6.17 -21.09 2.89
CA LEU A 271 5.28 -20.08 2.31
C LEU A 271 6.02 -18.79 1.95
N SER A 272 7.04 -18.40 2.71
CA SER A 272 7.91 -17.29 2.35
C SER A 272 8.66 -17.57 1.04
N ILE A 273 9.15 -18.79 0.85
CA ILE A 273 9.78 -19.21 -0.40
C ILE A 273 8.77 -19.21 -1.56
N ILE A 274 7.54 -19.67 -1.34
CA ILE A 274 6.49 -19.65 -2.36
C ILE A 274 6.14 -18.20 -2.73
N GLY A 275 5.95 -17.32 -1.76
CA GLY A 275 5.71 -15.90 -2.00
C GLY A 275 6.84 -15.23 -2.77
N PHE A 276 8.08 -15.54 -2.41
CA PHE A 276 9.28 -15.07 -3.09
C PHE A 276 9.33 -15.58 -4.54
N ALA A 277 9.11 -16.88 -4.77
CA ALA A 277 9.10 -17.49 -6.09
C ALA A 277 7.99 -16.92 -6.99
N ALA A 278 6.83 -16.57 -6.42
CA ALA A 278 5.74 -15.97 -7.17
C ALA A 278 6.15 -14.67 -7.88
N ILE A 279 6.96 -13.82 -7.23
CA ILE A 279 7.47 -12.59 -7.84
C ILE A 279 8.46 -12.90 -8.96
N ILE A 280 9.36 -13.84 -8.77
CA ILE A 280 10.31 -14.23 -9.82
C ILE A 280 9.58 -14.79 -11.05
N LEU A 281 8.51 -15.55 -10.84
CA LEU A 281 7.69 -16.05 -11.93
C LEU A 281 6.97 -14.91 -12.66
N LEU A 282 6.39 -13.97 -11.94
CA LEU A 282 5.77 -12.77 -12.52
C LEU A 282 6.77 -11.94 -13.32
N GLU A 283 7.98 -11.73 -12.80
CA GLU A 283 9.08 -11.06 -13.52
C GLU A 283 9.38 -11.74 -14.86
N LYS A 284 9.52 -13.07 -14.85
CA LYS A 284 9.82 -13.84 -16.07
C LYS A 284 8.70 -13.73 -17.11
N ILE A 285 7.44 -13.80 -16.66
CA ILE A 285 6.26 -13.69 -17.56
C ILE A 285 6.21 -12.28 -18.16
N ALA A 286 6.38 -11.23 -17.35
CA ALA A 286 6.38 -9.84 -17.80
C ALA A 286 7.47 -9.58 -18.85
N ASN A 287 8.71 -10.03 -18.59
CA ASN A 287 9.84 -9.86 -19.50
C ASN A 287 9.67 -10.67 -20.80
N SER A 288 9.01 -11.84 -20.75
CA SER A 288 8.71 -12.64 -21.95
C SER A 288 7.67 -11.99 -22.84
N SER A 289 6.71 -11.24 -22.27
CA SER A 289 5.68 -10.51 -23.03
C SER A 289 6.19 -9.24 -23.66
N SER A 290 7.24 -8.62 -23.11
CA SER A 290 7.87 -7.41 -23.64
C SER A 290 8.81 -7.67 -24.83
N ASN A 291 9.25 -8.93 -25.03
CA ASN A 291 10.13 -9.34 -26.12
C ASN A 291 9.36 -9.93 -27.33
N LYS A 292 8.06 -9.88 -27.32
CA LYS A 292 7.17 -10.19 -28.46
C LYS A 292 6.54 -8.92 -28.99
#